data_702377b486dd443529914e192572097e
#
_entry.id   702377b486dd443529914e192572097e
#
_cell.length_a   1.000
_cell.length_b   1.000
_cell.length_c   1.000
_cell.angle_alpha   90.00
_cell.angle_beta   90.00
_cell.angle_gamma   90.00
#
_symmetry.space_group_name_H-M   'P 1'
#
loop_
_entity.id
_entity.type
_entity.pdbx_description
1 polymer ?
#
loop_
_entity_poly.entity_id
_entity_poly.type
_entity_poly.pdbx_seq_one_letter_code
_entity_poly.pdbx_strand_id
1 'polypeptide(L)'
;MPEITRSRTGDAFDQLYGKLRLKEGRLFSDEDIPYLPQVHSNHPYHKEWVIRKHSCKALINYITHKENFASILEVGCGNGWLCSRIAHAVDAEVTGIDVNSLELEQAKRVFNKVPGLQFIHGSVDAETLQDKKFDLILFAASIQYFPSLPDIIRRSLEHLTLMGEIHIMDSPFYPAGELEAARQRTKEYYTRMGLPEMSRYYHHHQLSELIDFQYKILHHPHSWKNKLAIKKNPFYWITIRNRYS
;
A
#
# COMPACT_ATOMS: atom_id res chain seq x y z
N MET A 1 33.00 11.05 6.62
CA MET A 1 31.69 10.63 6.08
C MET A 1 31.17 9.55 7.00
N PRO A 2 30.09 9.74 7.80
CA PRO A 2 29.53 8.65 8.57
C PRO A 2 28.85 7.67 7.62
N GLU A 3 29.25 6.40 7.68
CA GLU A 3 28.54 5.28 7.04
C GLU A 3 27.13 5.25 7.61
N ILE A 4 26.14 5.48 6.74
CA ILE A 4 24.72 5.28 7.06
C ILE A 4 24.55 3.79 7.29
N THR A 5 24.41 3.39 8.55
CA THR A 5 24.13 2.01 8.94
C THR A 5 22.70 1.67 8.44
N ARG A 6 22.60 1.19 7.20
CA ARG A 6 21.35 0.55 6.70
C ARG A 6 20.96 -0.53 7.67
N SER A 7 19.72 -0.52 8.14
CA SER A 7 19.19 -1.57 8.99
C SER A 7 19.30 -2.90 8.25
N ARG A 8 20.09 -3.86 8.76
CA ARG A 8 20.30 -5.20 8.18
C ARG A 8 19.01 -5.95 7.88
N THR A 9 17.92 -5.61 8.54
CA THR A 9 16.59 -6.19 8.35
C THR A 9 15.89 -5.66 7.10
N GLY A 10 16.08 -4.38 6.73
CA GLY A 10 15.52 -3.79 5.51
C GLY A 10 16.15 -4.39 4.24
N ASP A 11 17.47 -4.57 4.24
CA ASP A 11 18.19 -5.14 3.09
C ASP A 11 17.80 -6.62 2.85
N ALA A 12 17.53 -7.39 3.92
CA ALA A 12 17.10 -8.78 3.80
C ALA A 12 15.66 -8.90 3.23
N PHE A 13 14.75 -8.03 3.66
CA PHE A 13 13.40 -7.96 3.12
C PHE A 13 13.41 -7.58 1.64
N ASP A 14 14.12 -6.51 1.27
CA ASP A 14 14.22 -6.01 -0.11
C ASP A 14 14.67 -7.12 -1.07
N GLN A 15 15.75 -7.83 -0.74
CA GLN A 15 16.26 -8.94 -1.55
C GLN A 15 15.26 -10.09 -1.69
N LEU A 16 14.61 -10.50 -0.59
CA LEU A 16 13.63 -11.59 -0.60
C LEU A 16 12.38 -11.21 -1.37
N TYR A 17 11.91 -9.97 -1.19
CA TYR A 17 10.73 -9.45 -1.89
C TYR A 17 10.97 -9.36 -3.40
N GLY A 18 12.12 -8.84 -3.83
CA GLY A 18 12.48 -8.80 -5.25
C GLY A 18 12.52 -10.19 -5.89
N LYS A 19 13.11 -11.20 -5.19
CA LYS A 19 13.11 -12.60 -5.64
C LYS A 19 11.69 -13.17 -5.72
N LEU A 20 10.82 -12.84 -4.75
CA LEU A 20 9.42 -13.25 -4.75
C LEU A 20 8.69 -12.68 -5.96
N ARG A 21 8.79 -11.37 -6.20
CA ARG A 21 8.14 -10.70 -7.33
C ARG A 21 8.55 -11.29 -8.67
N LEU A 22 9.84 -11.62 -8.83
CA LEU A 22 10.35 -12.30 -10.02
C LEU A 22 9.73 -13.68 -10.20
N LYS A 23 9.72 -14.53 -9.14
CA LYS A 23 9.14 -15.87 -9.17
C LYS A 23 7.63 -15.87 -9.42
N GLU A 24 6.94 -14.90 -8.91
CA GLU A 24 5.50 -14.69 -9.15
C GLU A 24 5.20 -14.17 -10.57
N GLY A 25 6.22 -13.69 -11.31
CA GLY A 25 5.98 -13.01 -12.60
C GLY A 25 5.21 -11.70 -12.43
N ARG A 26 5.48 -10.96 -11.33
CA ARG A 26 4.80 -9.70 -10.99
C ARG A 26 5.63 -8.45 -11.30
N LEU A 27 6.80 -8.63 -11.87
CA LEU A 27 7.60 -7.51 -12.39
C LEU A 27 7.05 -7.12 -13.76
N PHE A 28 6.73 -5.85 -13.91
CA PHE A 28 6.28 -5.27 -15.17
C PHE A 28 7.45 -4.60 -15.89
N SER A 29 7.37 -4.50 -17.21
CA SER A 29 8.32 -3.71 -17.98
C SER A 29 8.07 -2.20 -17.78
N ASP A 30 9.08 -1.37 -18.10
CA ASP A 30 8.93 0.09 -18.04
C ASP A 30 7.81 0.60 -18.97
N GLU A 31 7.59 -0.11 -20.08
CA GLU A 31 6.54 0.19 -21.04
C GLU A 31 5.13 -0.15 -20.53
N ASP A 32 5.00 -1.19 -19.69
CA ASP A 32 3.71 -1.67 -19.18
C ASP A 32 3.19 -0.90 -17.97
N ILE A 33 4.11 -0.43 -17.09
CA ILE A 33 3.74 0.25 -15.84
C ILE A 33 2.82 1.45 -16.04
N PRO A 34 3.01 2.34 -17.06
CA PRO A 34 2.11 3.47 -17.28
C PRO A 34 0.66 3.07 -17.59
N TYR A 35 0.42 1.84 -18.03
CA TYR A 35 -0.93 1.36 -18.32
C TYR A 35 -1.63 0.73 -17.13
N LEU A 36 -0.91 0.40 -16.04
CA LEU A 36 -1.54 -0.14 -14.84
C LEU A 36 -2.60 0.83 -14.28
N PRO A 37 -3.70 0.32 -13.78
CA PRO A 37 -4.07 -1.07 -13.49
C PRO A 37 -4.73 -1.83 -14.68
N GLN A 38 -4.59 -1.37 -15.91
CA GLN A 38 -5.07 -2.08 -17.08
C GLN A 38 -4.07 -3.17 -17.44
N VAL A 39 -4.48 -4.42 -17.34
CA VAL A 39 -3.72 -5.58 -17.80
C VAL A 39 -4.53 -6.40 -18.79
N HIS A 40 -3.87 -7.13 -19.65
CA HIS A 40 -4.53 -7.99 -20.62
C HIS A 40 -5.36 -9.08 -19.93
N SER A 41 -6.45 -9.55 -20.56
CA SER A 41 -7.37 -10.53 -19.97
C SER A 41 -6.74 -11.89 -19.67
N ASN A 42 -5.68 -12.25 -20.38
CA ASN A 42 -4.89 -13.47 -20.16
C ASN A 42 -3.78 -13.32 -19.10
N HIS A 43 -3.60 -12.13 -18.51
CA HIS A 43 -2.60 -11.91 -17.47
C HIS A 43 -2.89 -12.82 -16.26
N PRO A 44 -1.88 -13.51 -15.68
CA PRO A 44 -2.08 -14.47 -14.59
C PRO A 44 -2.84 -13.87 -13.38
N TYR A 45 -2.60 -12.60 -13.10
CA TYR A 45 -3.23 -11.84 -12.01
C TYR A 45 -4.35 -10.91 -12.48
N HIS A 46 -4.97 -11.17 -13.63
CA HIS A 46 -6.02 -10.29 -14.18
C HIS A 46 -7.14 -10.01 -13.16
N LYS A 47 -7.60 -11.03 -12.43
CA LYS A 47 -8.67 -10.86 -11.42
C LYS A 47 -8.26 -9.88 -10.31
N GLU A 48 -7.03 -9.95 -9.86
CA GLU A 48 -6.48 -9.02 -8.85
C GLU A 48 -6.43 -7.59 -9.41
N TRP A 49 -5.92 -7.42 -10.63
CA TRP A 49 -5.84 -6.12 -11.28
C TRP A 49 -7.21 -5.49 -11.56
N VAL A 50 -8.25 -6.31 -11.80
CA VAL A 50 -9.62 -5.83 -11.87
C VAL A 50 -10.06 -5.23 -10.53
N ILE A 51 -9.73 -5.86 -9.40
CA ILE A 51 -10.02 -5.31 -8.06
C ILE A 51 -9.26 -4.00 -7.85
N ARG A 52 -7.94 -3.99 -8.09
CA ARG A 52 -7.09 -2.79 -7.96
C ARG A 52 -7.58 -1.62 -8.82
N LYS A 53 -8.07 -1.91 -10.03
CA LYS A 53 -8.69 -0.90 -10.91
C LYS A 53 -9.93 -0.26 -10.28
N HIS A 54 -10.77 -1.07 -9.62
CA HIS A 54 -11.96 -0.56 -8.93
C HIS A 54 -11.59 0.25 -7.70
N SER A 55 -10.62 -0.23 -6.91
CA SER A 55 -10.11 0.46 -5.72
C SER A 55 -9.49 1.80 -6.11
N CYS A 56 -8.65 1.84 -7.14
CA CYS A 56 -8.04 3.06 -7.67
C CYS A 56 -9.12 4.08 -8.11
N LYS A 57 -10.13 3.65 -8.89
CA LYS A 57 -11.21 4.53 -9.30
C LYS A 57 -11.99 5.08 -8.11
N ALA A 58 -12.30 4.24 -7.11
CA ALA A 58 -13.01 4.65 -5.91
C ALA A 58 -12.19 5.66 -5.10
N LEU A 59 -10.88 5.43 -4.95
CA LEU A 59 -9.97 6.33 -4.26
C LEU A 59 -9.87 7.68 -4.97
N ILE A 60 -9.65 7.70 -6.28
CA ILE A 60 -9.59 8.94 -7.06
C ILE A 60 -10.90 9.73 -6.92
N ASN A 61 -12.05 9.06 -7.06
CA ASN A 61 -13.34 9.72 -6.85
C ASN A 61 -13.47 10.29 -5.43
N TYR A 62 -12.98 9.59 -4.40
CA TYR A 62 -13.01 10.09 -3.03
C TYR A 62 -12.16 11.35 -2.87
N ILE A 63 -10.93 11.32 -3.39
CA ILE A 63 -9.98 12.44 -3.29
C ILE A 63 -10.56 13.67 -4.02
N THR A 64 -11.03 13.50 -5.26
CA THR A 64 -11.57 14.59 -6.07
C THR A 64 -12.83 15.24 -5.48
N HIS A 65 -13.68 14.47 -4.79
CA HIS A 65 -14.86 15.03 -4.13
C HIS A 65 -14.56 15.76 -2.82
N LYS A 66 -13.43 15.46 -2.19
CA LYS A 66 -13.01 16.10 -0.94
C LYS A 66 -12.36 17.46 -1.17
N GLU A 67 -11.68 17.65 -2.32
CA GLU A 67 -11.03 18.91 -2.76
C GLU A 67 -10.05 19.54 -1.76
N ASN A 68 -9.60 18.79 -0.73
CA ASN A 68 -8.78 19.33 0.36
C ASN A 68 -7.49 18.53 0.59
N PHE A 69 -7.10 17.68 -0.34
CA PHE A 69 -5.84 16.94 -0.25
C PHE A 69 -4.80 17.56 -1.19
N ALA A 70 -3.95 18.45 -0.65
CA ALA A 70 -2.86 19.07 -1.38
C ALA A 70 -1.56 18.26 -1.32
N SER A 71 -1.42 17.39 -0.33
CA SER A 71 -0.24 16.54 -0.14
C SER A 71 -0.62 15.10 0.19
N ILE A 72 -0.12 14.14 -0.60
CA ILE A 72 -0.49 12.72 -0.53
C ILE A 72 0.76 11.86 -0.42
N LEU A 73 0.78 10.92 0.53
CA LEU A 73 1.82 9.92 0.70
C LEU A 73 1.26 8.52 0.43
N GLU A 74 1.85 7.76 -0.49
CA GLU A 74 1.62 6.33 -0.62
C GLU A 74 2.76 5.55 0.02
N VAL A 75 2.44 4.70 1.00
CA VAL A 75 3.40 3.88 1.76
C VAL A 75 3.42 2.46 1.21
N GLY A 76 4.60 2.03 0.74
CA GLY A 76 4.76 0.79 -0.01
C GLY A 76 4.28 0.95 -1.46
N CYS A 77 4.75 2.01 -2.13
CA CYS A 77 4.28 2.40 -3.47
C CYS A 77 4.77 1.47 -4.60
N GLY A 78 5.77 0.62 -4.33
CA GLY A 78 6.38 -0.28 -5.32
C GLY A 78 6.81 0.48 -6.58
N ASN A 79 6.35 0.02 -7.75
CA ASN A 79 6.66 0.64 -9.04
C ASN A 79 5.91 1.96 -9.33
N GLY A 80 5.22 2.54 -8.35
CA GLY A 80 4.64 3.88 -8.42
C GLY A 80 3.40 4.06 -9.30
N TRP A 81 2.81 2.98 -9.82
CA TRP A 81 1.67 3.07 -10.73
C TRP A 81 0.48 3.82 -10.13
N LEU A 82 0.16 3.59 -8.83
CA LEU A 82 -0.98 4.24 -8.18
C LEU A 82 -0.68 5.69 -7.84
N CYS A 83 0.54 6.00 -7.36
CA CYS A 83 1.02 7.39 -7.21
C CYS A 83 0.83 8.19 -8.51
N SER A 84 1.25 7.61 -9.65
CA SER A 84 1.10 8.25 -10.95
C SER A 84 -0.37 8.47 -11.33
N ARG A 85 -1.27 7.50 -11.06
CA ARG A 85 -2.72 7.67 -11.31
C ARG A 85 -3.33 8.78 -10.47
N ILE A 86 -2.91 8.91 -9.21
CA ILE A 86 -3.35 9.98 -8.33
C ILE A 86 -2.84 11.32 -8.85
N ALA A 87 -1.53 11.46 -9.12
CA ALA A 87 -0.92 12.70 -9.61
C ALA A 87 -1.53 13.21 -10.92
N HIS A 88 -1.99 12.32 -11.81
CA HIS A 88 -2.71 12.73 -13.03
C HIS A 88 -4.18 13.11 -12.80
N ALA A 89 -4.76 12.74 -11.67
CA ALA A 89 -6.20 12.92 -11.42
C ALA A 89 -6.52 14.13 -10.54
N VAL A 90 -5.56 14.58 -9.73
CA VAL A 90 -5.76 15.67 -8.75
C VAL A 90 -4.57 16.62 -8.77
N ASP A 91 -4.82 17.88 -8.44
CA ASP A 91 -3.79 18.91 -8.27
C ASP A 91 -3.23 18.81 -6.83
N ALA A 92 -2.28 17.88 -6.62
CA ALA A 92 -1.66 17.60 -5.34
C ALA A 92 -0.21 17.16 -5.50
N GLU A 93 0.61 17.44 -4.49
CA GLU A 93 1.95 16.85 -4.37
C GLU A 93 1.83 15.39 -3.91
N VAL A 94 2.27 14.46 -4.74
CA VAL A 94 2.21 13.02 -4.46
C VAL A 94 3.60 12.48 -4.18
N THR A 95 3.76 11.87 -3.03
CA THR A 95 5.01 11.20 -2.63
C THR A 95 4.77 9.70 -2.52
N GLY A 96 5.54 8.89 -3.24
CA GLY A 96 5.62 7.45 -3.02
C GLY A 96 6.84 7.11 -2.17
N ILE A 97 6.66 6.27 -1.14
CA ILE A 97 7.77 5.76 -0.33
C ILE A 97 7.78 4.23 -0.36
N ASP A 98 8.95 3.64 -0.58
CA ASP A 98 9.13 2.19 -0.54
C ASP A 98 10.54 1.82 -0.07
N VAL A 99 10.66 0.66 0.56
CA VAL A 99 11.94 0.07 0.95
C VAL A 99 12.51 -0.83 -0.16
N ASN A 100 11.69 -1.21 -1.17
CA ASN A 100 12.12 -1.98 -2.32
C ASN A 100 12.83 -1.09 -3.35
N SER A 101 14.14 -1.20 -3.39
CA SER A 101 14.97 -0.36 -4.25
C SER A 101 14.72 -0.63 -5.74
N LEU A 102 14.46 -1.88 -6.13
CA LEU A 102 14.28 -2.28 -7.54
C LEU A 102 13.03 -1.63 -8.15
N GLU A 103 11.87 -1.81 -7.51
CA GLU A 103 10.60 -1.24 -8.00
C GLU A 103 10.62 0.29 -7.90
N LEU A 104 11.24 0.86 -6.86
CA LEU A 104 11.31 2.30 -6.66
C LEU A 104 12.19 3.00 -7.71
N GLU A 105 13.34 2.43 -8.06
CA GLU A 105 14.18 2.97 -9.14
C GLU A 105 13.47 2.86 -10.50
N GLN A 106 12.66 1.84 -10.70
CA GLN A 106 11.79 1.73 -11.85
C GLN A 106 10.71 2.84 -11.86
N ALA A 107 10.05 3.08 -10.72
CA ALA A 107 9.08 4.17 -10.56
C ALA A 107 9.69 5.53 -10.90
N LYS A 108 10.86 5.84 -10.34
CA LYS A 108 11.61 7.08 -10.62
C LYS A 108 11.91 7.25 -12.11
N ARG A 109 12.32 6.17 -12.77
CA ARG A 109 12.70 6.19 -14.19
C ARG A 109 11.49 6.38 -15.10
N VAL A 110 10.40 5.65 -14.82
CA VAL A 110 9.19 5.67 -15.64
C VAL A 110 8.40 6.98 -15.48
N PHE A 111 8.33 7.51 -14.26
CA PHE A 111 7.47 8.66 -13.94
C PHE A 111 8.24 9.97 -13.69
N ASN A 112 9.49 10.08 -14.12
CA ASN A 112 10.36 11.24 -13.90
C ASN A 112 9.83 12.58 -14.47
N LYS A 113 8.83 12.52 -15.36
CA LYS A 113 8.23 13.72 -16.00
C LYS A 113 6.84 14.06 -15.47
N VAL A 114 6.33 13.32 -14.49
CA VAL A 114 5.01 13.60 -13.91
C VAL A 114 5.14 14.74 -12.90
N PRO A 115 4.51 15.90 -13.15
CA PRO A 115 4.58 17.04 -12.23
C PRO A 115 4.00 16.67 -10.86
N GLY A 116 4.57 17.22 -9.78
CA GLY A 116 4.10 16.99 -8.42
C GLY A 116 4.28 15.56 -7.89
N LEU A 117 4.97 14.66 -8.63
CA LEU A 117 5.22 13.28 -8.23
C LEU A 117 6.70 13.05 -7.87
N GLN A 118 6.95 12.52 -6.68
CA GLN A 118 8.29 12.16 -6.22
C GLN A 118 8.31 10.79 -5.55
N PHE A 119 9.49 10.15 -5.53
CA PHE A 119 9.70 8.85 -4.91
C PHE A 119 10.89 8.89 -3.94
N ILE A 120 10.69 8.38 -2.72
CA ILE A 120 11.65 8.36 -1.63
C ILE A 120 11.94 6.90 -1.25
N HIS A 121 13.21 6.52 -1.16
CA HIS A 121 13.60 5.22 -0.63
C HIS A 121 13.67 5.28 0.88
N GLY A 122 12.90 4.44 1.56
CA GLY A 122 12.86 4.37 3.01
C GLY A 122 11.52 3.91 3.57
N SER A 123 11.28 4.18 4.84
CA SER A 123 10.06 3.83 5.57
C SER A 123 9.40 5.06 6.20
N VAL A 124 8.22 4.86 6.80
CA VAL A 124 7.50 5.92 7.52
C VAL A 124 8.17 6.12 8.89
N ASP A 125 9.18 6.96 8.91
CA ASP A 125 9.93 7.36 10.09
C ASP A 125 10.41 8.81 9.98
N ALA A 126 10.76 9.40 11.12
CA ALA A 126 11.19 10.79 11.20
C ALA A 126 12.49 11.06 10.43
N GLU A 127 13.37 10.08 10.26
CA GLU A 127 14.62 10.21 9.51
C GLU A 127 14.35 10.37 8.01
N THR A 128 13.45 9.54 7.47
CA THR A 128 13.11 9.53 6.04
C THR A 128 12.20 10.69 5.66
N LEU A 129 11.15 10.95 6.43
CA LEU A 129 10.13 11.95 6.11
C LEU A 129 10.40 13.32 6.72
N GLN A 130 11.31 13.41 7.70
CA GLN A 130 11.60 14.62 8.45
C GLN A 130 10.30 15.24 9.01
N ASP A 131 10.14 16.56 8.87
CA ASP A 131 8.95 17.28 9.36
C ASP A 131 7.79 17.33 8.34
N LYS A 132 7.85 16.55 7.27
CA LYS A 132 6.78 16.53 6.24
C LYS A 132 5.47 16.08 6.83
N LYS A 133 4.39 16.79 6.44
CA LYS A 133 3.01 16.46 6.77
C LYS A 133 2.21 16.23 5.51
N PHE A 134 1.26 15.30 5.59
CA PHE A 134 0.43 14.90 4.47
C PHE A 134 -1.05 15.01 4.83
N ASP A 135 -1.87 15.40 3.87
CA ASP A 135 -3.32 15.45 4.05
C ASP A 135 -3.94 14.06 3.87
N LEU A 136 -3.27 13.20 3.09
CA LEU A 136 -3.66 11.80 2.93
C LEU A 136 -2.43 10.91 2.98
N ILE A 137 -2.47 9.88 3.84
CA ILE A 137 -1.49 8.79 3.87
C ILE A 137 -2.19 7.50 3.46
N LEU A 138 -1.68 6.84 2.43
CA LEU A 138 -2.31 5.68 1.80
C LEU A 138 -1.46 4.43 1.99
N PHE A 139 -2.08 3.34 2.44
CA PHE A 139 -1.57 1.98 2.40
C PHE A 139 -2.44 1.17 1.41
N ALA A 140 -1.94 0.96 0.20
CA ALA A 140 -2.62 0.20 -0.84
C ALA A 140 -1.92 -1.13 -1.08
N ALA A 141 -2.46 -2.23 -0.54
CA ALA A 141 -1.87 -3.56 -0.58
C ALA A 141 -0.45 -3.64 0.04
N SER A 142 -0.18 -2.85 1.06
CA SER A 142 1.15 -2.77 1.71
C SER A 142 1.12 -3.03 3.22
N ILE A 143 -0.01 -2.81 3.92
CA ILE A 143 -0.08 -2.86 5.38
C ILE A 143 0.33 -4.22 5.97
N GLN A 144 0.15 -5.31 5.25
CA GLN A 144 0.53 -6.66 5.67
C GLN A 144 2.05 -6.87 5.80
N TYR A 145 2.88 -5.95 5.34
CA TYR A 145 4.34 -6.01 5.48
C TYR A 145 4.85 -5.27 6.73
N PHE A 146 3.96 -4.68 7.52
CA PHE A 146 4.29 -4.02 8.78
C PHE A 146 3.97 -4.94 9.96
N PRO A 147 4.92 -5.18 10.89
CA PRO A 147 4.74 -6.17 11.96
C PRO A 147 3.69 -5.78 13.00
N SER A 148 3.44 -4.49 13.20
CA SER A 148 2.47 -3.96 14.15
C SER A 148 1.59 -2.92 13.46
N LEU A 149 0.31 -3.22 13.29
CA LEU A 149 -0.66 -2.27 12.74
C LEU A 149 -0.79 -1.02 13.63
N PRO A 150 -0.93 -1.13 14.95
CA PRO A 150 -1.00 0.06 15.80
C PRO A 150 0.23 0.97 15.71
N ASP A 151 1.43 0.39 15.61
CA ASP A 151 2.66 1.18 15.59
C ASP A 151 2.83 1.93 14.27
N ILE A 152 2.55 1.28 13.14
CA ILE A 152 2.64 1.98 11.85
C ILE A 152 1.57 3.08 11.73
N ILE A 153 0.38 2.88 12.29
CA ILE A 153 -0.64 3.92 12.32
C ILE A 153 -0.20 5.09 13.20
N ARG A 154 0.35 4.85 14.41
CA ARG A 154 0.87 5.94 15.27
C ARG A 154 1.94 6.76 14.56
N ARG A 155 2.94 6.10 13.96
CA ARG A 155 3.98 6.78 13.17
C ARG A 155 3.38 7.58 12.01
N SER A 156 2.41 7.03 11.31
CA SER A 156 1.73 7.74 10.22
C SER A 156 0.96 8.98 10.72
N LEU A 157 0.32 8.90 11.90
CA LEU A 157 -0.35 10.06 12.52
C LEU A 157 0.62 11.20 12.84
N GLU A 158 1.90 10.90 13.14
CA GLU A 158 2.94 11.91 13.34
C GLU A 158 3.24 12.70 12.06
N HIS A 159 2.96 12.14 10.89
CA HIS A 159 3.14 12.77 9.57
C HIS A 159 1.81 13.22 8.94
N LEU A 160 0.72 13.19 9.67
CA LEU A 160 -0.59 13.62 9.19
C LEU A 160 -0.86 15.09 9.54
N THR A 161 -1.47 15.84 8.63
CA THR A 161 -2.01 17.17 8.96
C THR A 161 -3.21 17.02 9.92
N LEU A 162 -3.61 18.13 10.57
CA LEU A 162 -4.70 18.10 11.55
C LEU A 162 -6.00 17.52 10.98
N MET A 163 -6.34 17.88 9.74
CA MET A 163 -7.56 17.42 9.04
C MET A 163 -7.30 16.24 8.10
N GLY A 164 -6.10 15.66 8.14
CA GLY A 164 -5.69 14.60 7.26
C GLY A 164 -6.33 13.25 7.58
N GLU A 165 -6.19 12.33 6.64
CA GLU A 165 -6.75 10.97 6.73
C GLU A 165 -5.70 9.92 6.36
N ILE A 166 -5.65 8.82 7.12
CA ILE A 166 -4.93 7.61 6.73
C ILE A 166 -5.92 6.66 6.07
N HIS A 167 -5.59 6.13 4.90
CA HIS A 167 -6.40 5.15 4.18
C HIS A 167 -5.69 3.80 4.10
N ILE A 168 -6.41 2.72 4.38
CA ILE A 168 -5.94 1.34 4.21
C ILE A 168 -6.86 0.66 3.20
N MET A 169 -6.30 0.15 2.10
CA MET A 169 -7.02 -0.48 1.00
C MET A 169 -6.30 -1.73 0.50
N ASP A 170 -7.02 -2.59 -0.23
CA ASP A 170 -6.48 -3.75 -0.96
C ASP A 170 -5.61 -4.69 -0.10
N SER A 171 -5.86 -4.71 1.19
CA SER A 171 -5.17 -5.56 2.16
C SER A 171 -6.16 -6.38 2.97
N PRO A 172 -5.85 -7.65 3.29
CA PRO A 172 -6.74 -8.49 4.05
C PRO A 172 -6.72 -8.16 5.55
N PHE A 173 -7.90 -8.21 6.17
CA PHE A 173 -8.06 -8.25 7.62
C PHE A 173 -8.75 -9.56 7.99
N TYR A 174 -8.27 -10.22 9.01
CA TYR A 174 -8.68 -11.58 9.35
C TYR A 174 -9.52 -11.59 10.63
N PRO A 175 -10.63 -12.36 10.67
CA PRO A 175 -11.30 -12.68 11.93
C PRO A 175 -10.37 -13.49 12.85
N ALA A 176 -10.55 -13.35 14.18
CA ALA A 176 -9.71 -14.04 15.17
C ALA A 176 -9.65 -15.57 14.94
N GLY A 177 -10.77 -16.20 14.61
CA GLY A 177 -10.85 -17.64 14.36
C GLY A 177 -10.16 -18.12 13.08
N GLU A 178 -9.76 -17.21 12.18
CA GLU A 178 -9.13 -17.55 10.91
C GLU A 178 -7.61 -17.28 10.87
N LEU A 179 -7.05 -16.63 11.90
CA LEU A 179 -5.65 -16.19 11.90
C LEU A 179 -4.67 -17.34 11.71
N GLU A 180 -4.84 -18.43 12.46
CA GLU A 180 -3.90 -19.56 12.40
C GLU A 180 -3.96 -20.23 11.02
N ALA A 181 -5.15 -20.45 10.49
CA ALA A 181 -5.32 -20.98 9.14
C ALA A 181 -4.74 -20.05 8.07
N ALA A 182 -4.85 -18.73 8.25
CA ALA A 182 -4.26 -17.75 7.34
C ALA A 182 -2.73 -17.77 7.38
N ARG A 183 -2.14 -17.85 8.58
CA ARG A 183 -0.68 -18.00 8.77
C ARG A 183 -0.15 -19.26 8.13
N GLN A 184 -0.85 -20.37 8.32
CA GLN A 184 -0.47 -21.65 7.71
C GLN A 184 -0.51 -21.58 6.18
N ARG A 185 -1.57 -21.01 5.57
CA ARG A 185 -1.66 -20.80 4.11
C ARG A 185 -0.51 -19.93 3.59
N THR A 186 -0.16 -18.87 4.30
CA THR A 186 0.96 -17.99 3.94
C THR A 186 2.30 -18.72 3.98
N LYS A 187 2.54 -19.51 5.03
CA LYS A 187 3.75 -20.33 5.16
C LYS A 187 3.85 -21.35 4.02
N GLU A 188 2.77 -22.05 3.72
CA GLU A 188 2.69 -23.02 2.63
C GLU A 188 2.93 -22.37 1.27
N TYR A 189 2.35 -21.18 1.05
CA TYR A 189 2.53 -20.42 -0.18
C TYR A 189 4.00 -20.08 -0.41
N TYR A 190 4.67 -19.45 0.57
CA TYR A 190 6.07 -19.07 0.42
C TYR A 190 7.03 -20.29 0.38
N THR A 191 6.68 -21.39 1.05
CA THR A 191 7.43 -22.63 0.95
C THR A 191 7.37 -23.20 -0.47
N ARG A 192 6.18 -23.23 -1.09
CA ARG A 192 6.03 -23.63 -2.50
C ARG A 192 6.78 -22.73 -3.48
N MET A 193 6.89 -21.44 -3.17
CA MET A 193 7.69 -20.49 -3.93
C MET A 193 9.20 -20.66 -3.71
N GLY A 194 9.63 -21.53 -2.79
CA GLY A 194 11.03 -21.72 -2.41
C GLY A 194 11.62 -20.50 -1.71
N LEU A 195 10.79 -19.76 -0.96
CA LEU A 195 11.16 -18.57 -0.18
C LEU A 195 10.46 -18.60 1.18
N PRO A 196 10.61 -19.68 1.99
CA PRO A 196 9.86 -19.83 3.25
C PRO A 196 10.13 -18.69 4.25
N GLU A 197 11.29 -18.03 4.17
CA GLU A 197 11.66 -16.89 5.01
C GLU A 197 10.74 -15.68 4.82
N MET A 198 10.10 -15.52 3.64
CA MET A 198 9.15 -14.45 3.38
C MET A 198 7.95 -14.47 4.33
N SER A 199 7.61 -15.65 4.89
CA SER A 199 6.52 -15.76 5.86
C SER A 199 6.72 -14.92 7.13
N ARG A 200 7.96 -14.56 7.46
CA ARG A 200 8.30 -13.71 8.61
C ARG A 200 7.97 -12.24 8.38
N TYR A 201 7.82 -11.84 7.13
CA TYR A 201 7.56 -10.46 6.71
C TYR A 201 6.12 -10.24 6.26
N TYR A 202 5.27 -11.28 6.30
CA TYR A 202 3.84 -11.15 6.00
C TYR A 202 3.02 -11.30 7.28
N HIS A 203 2.41 -10.21 7.71
CA HIS A 203 1.65 -10.13 8.95
C HIS A 203 0.14 -10.17 8.68
N HIS A 204 -0.60 -10.79 9.60
CA HIS A 204 -2.04 -11.01 9.49
C HIS A 204 -2.75 -10.12 10.52
N HIS A 205 -3.26 -8.99 10.06
CA HIS A 205 -3.91 -8.00 10.91
C HIS A 205 -5.39 -8.27 11.11
N GLN A 206 -5.89 -7.79 12.26
CA GLN A 206 -7.30 -7.85 12.64
C GLN A 206 -7.86 -6.43 12.79
N LEU A 207 -9.16 -6.25 12.53
CA LEU A 207 -9.82 -4.97 12.77
C LEU A 207 -9.80 -4.56 14.24
N SER A 208 -9.76 -5.52 15.16
CA SER A 208 -9.65 -5.25 16.61
C SER A 208 -8.39 -4.50 17.00
N GLU A 209 -7.32 -4.58 16.21
CA GLU A 209 -6.08 -3.81 16.43
C GLU A 209 -6.27 -2.29 16.24
N LEU A 210 -7.36 -1.87 15.60
CA LEU A 210 -7.70 -0.46 15.39
C LEU A 210 -8.59 0.13 16.48
N ILE A 211 -8.91 -0.61 17.57
CA ILE A 211 -9.87 -0.17 18.59
C ILE A 211 -9.49 1.15 19.27
N ASP A 212 -8.20 1.45 19.38
CA ASP A 212 -7.70 2.68 19.99
C ASP A 212 -7.68 3.88 19.04
N PHE A 213 -8.04 3.69 17.77
CA PHE A 213 -8.01 4.74 16.74
C PHE A 213 -9.42 5.17 16.35
N GLN A 214 -9.55 6.43 15.94
CA GLN A 214 -10.78 6.92 15.34
C GLN A 214 -10.83 6.48 13.87
N TYR A 215 -11.46 5.33 13.60
CA TYR A 215 -11.55 4.81 12.25
C TYR A 215 -12.99 4.68 11.74
N LYS A 216 -13.14 4.68 10.42
CA LYS A 216 -14.39 4.43 9.70
C LYS A 216 -14.16 3.43 8.57
N ILE A 217 -15.08 2.49 8.39
CA ILE A 217 -15.09 1.56 7.26
C ILE A 217 -15.89 2.19 6.12
N LEU A 218 -15.23 2.54 5.02
CA LEU A 218 -15.85 3.07 3.80
C LEU A 218 -16.36 1.95 2.89
N HIS A 219 -15.64 0.83 2.84
CA HIS A 219 -16.08 -0.39 2.16
C HIS A 219 -15.92 -1.59 3.08
N HIS A 220 -17.00 -2.37 3.20
CA HIS A 220 -17.01 -3.61 3.98
C HIS A 220 -17.21 -4.79 3.01
N PRO A 221 -16.29 -5.77 2.94
CA PRO A 221 -16.35 -6.86 1.95
C PRO A 221 -17.60 -7.74 2.09
N HIS A 222 -18.14 -7.87 3.29
CA HIS A 222 -19.35 -8.66 3.55
C HIS A 222 -20.65 -7.84 3.52
N SER A 223 -20.61 -6.57 3.11
CA SER A 223 -21.81 -5.74 2.98
C SER A 223 -22.75 -6.29 1.92
N TRP A 224 -24.08 -6.06 2.09
CA TRP A 224 -25.07 -6.46 1.09
C TRP A 224 -24.81 -5.81 -0.29
N LYS A 225 -24.33 -4.57 -0.31
CA LYS A 225 -23.94 -3.87 -1.55
C LYS A 225 -22.84 -4.60 -2.30
N ASN A 226 -21.80 -5.08 -1.59
CA ASN A 226 -20.72 -5.84 -2.20
C ASN A 226 -21.18 -7.23 -2.63
N LYS A 227 -22.10 -7.87 -1.87
CA LYS A 227 -22.67 -9.18 -2.24
C LYS A 227 -23.45 -9.13 -3.55
N LEU A 228 -24.15 -8.03 -3.82
CA LEU A 228 -24.93 -7.81 -5.05
C LEU A 228 -24.09 -7.20 -6.19
N ALA A 229 -22.88 -6.75 -5.93
CA ALA A 229 -22.00 -6.18 -6.95
C ALA A 229 -21.57 -7.24 -7.98
N ILE A 230 -21.56 -6.87 -9.26
CA ILE A 230 -21.05 -7.72 -10.37
C ILE A 230 -19.56 -8.04 -10.12
N LYS A 231 -18.81 -7.06 -9.59
CA LYS A 231 -17.41 -7.22 -9.22
C LYS A 231 -17.25 -6.99 -7.73
N LYS A 232 -17.00 -8.07 -7.01
CA LYS A 232 -16.84 -8.03 -5.55
C LYS A 232 -15.42 -7.60 -5.19
N ASN A 233 -15.30 -6.68 -4.23
CA ASN A 233 -14.02 -6.36 -3.60
C ASN A 233 -13.93 -7.11 -2.27
N PRO A 234 -12.95 -8.02 -2.09
CA PRO A 234 -12.81 -8.82 -0.87
C PRO A 234 -12.10 -8.06 0.26
N PHE A 235 -11.63 -6.84 0.02
CA PHE A 235 -10.85 -6.07 0.98
C PHE A 235 -11.67 -4.98 1.64
N TYR A 236 -11.31 -4.65 2.87
CA TYR A 236 -11.81 -3.45 3.52
C TYR A 236 -11.21 -2.19 2.90
N TRP A 237 -11.97 -1.10 2.94
CA TRP A 237 -11.42 0.24 2.82
C TRP A 237 -11.70 0.98 4.11
N ILE A 238 -10.64 1.34 4.83
CA ILE A 238 -10.68 1.93 6.15
C ILE A 238 -10.05 3.32 6.08
N THR A 239 -10.66 4.29 6.77
CA THR A 239 -10.04 5.60 7.03
C THR A 239 -9.82 5.77 8.52
N ILE A 240 -8.71 6.42 8.87
CA ILE A 240 -8.32 6.75 10.25
C ILE A 240 -8.01 8.25 10.29
N ARG A 241 -8.42 8.94 11.36
CA ARG A 241 -8.18 10.35 11.58
C ARG A 241 -7.51 10.59 12.93
N ASN A 242 -6.96 11.80 13.08
CA ASN A 242 -6.54 12.27 14.40
C ASN A 242 -7.74 12.35 15.35
N ARG A 243 -7.54 12.08 16.65
CA ARG A 243 -8.61 12.15 17.66
C ARG A 243 -9.17 13.55 17.88
N TYR A 244 -8.47 14.58 17.43
CA TYR A 244 -8.79 16.00 17.66
C TYR A 244 -9.24 16.72 16.37
N SER A 245 -9.56 15.97 15.33
CA SER A 245 -10.06 16.49 14.05
C SER A 245 -11.59 16.39 13.96
#